data_f1bf9b94c2fd5a87d114f15766a49fd1
#
_entry.id   f1bf9b94c2fd5a87d114f15766a49fd1
#
_cell.length_a   1.000
_cell.length_b   1.000
_cell.length_c   1.000
_cell.angle_alpha   90.00
_cell.angle_beta   90.00
_cell.angle_gamma   90.00
#
_symmetry.space_group_name_H-M   'P 1'
#
loop_
_entity.id
_entity.type
_entity.pdbx_description
1 polymer ?
#
loop_
_entity_poly.entity_id
_entity_poly.type
_entity_poly.pdbx_seq_one_letter_code
_entity_poly.pdbx_strand_id
1 'polypeptide(L)'
;MFRTVARFVPPPAGLPSPLLWGAESAVRELLGAQAVSLAFERRLITFEFPFSPPEVVDVFQLSYGPMVRAFATLEISRRHELGRALDRLWTEHNEATDGTTRVQSEYLEAIAVVR
;
A
#
# COMPACT_ATOMS: atom_id res chain seq x y z
N MET A 1 1.39 0.28 -4.44
CA MET A 1 2.52 1.05 -3.88
C MET A 1 3.61 0.18 -3.27
N PHE A 2 3.34 -0.69 -2.31
CA PHE A 2 4.35 -1.57 -1.69
C PHE A 2 5.10 -2.46 -2.67
N ARG A 3 4.43 -3.02 -3.68
CA ARG A 3 5.09 -3.83 -4.71
C ARG A 3 6.08 -3.01 -5.55
N THR A 4 5.74 -1.76 -5.83
CA THR A 4 6.64 -0.84 -6.55
C THR A 4 7.87 -0.55 -5.70
N VAL A 5 7.69 -0.21 -4.42
CA VAL A 5 8.78 0.04 -3.49
C VAL A 5 9.70 -1.18 -3.33
N ALA A 6 9.12 -2.38 -3.24
CA ALA A 6 9.88 -3.62 -3.07
C ALA A 6 10.87 -3.91 -4.22
N ARG A 7 10.64 -3.36 -5.40
CA ARG A 7 11.58 -3.46 -6.53
C ARG A 7 12.86 -2.65 -6.32
N PHE A 8 12.80 -1.62 -5.50
CA PHE A 8 13.93 -0.73 -5.18
C PHE A 8 14.53 -1.03 -3.81
N VAL A 9 13.70 -1.32 -2.84
CA VAL A 9 14.09 -1.66 -1.47
C VAL A 9 13.45 -2.99 -1.12
N PRO A 10 14.17 -4.11 -1.29
CA PRO A 10 13.65 -5.42 -0.94
C PRO A 10 13.25 -5.48 0.53
N PRO A 11 12.14 -6.16 0.88
CA PRO A 11 11.77 -6.35 2.27
C PRO A 11 12.83 -7.17 3.01
N PRO A 12 12.98 -6.99 4.32
CA PRO A 12 13.91 -7.79 5.12
C PRO A 12 13.62 -9.27 5.00
N ALA A 13 14.67 -10.09 4.86
CA ALA A 13 14.53 -11.54 4.80
C ALA A 13 13.96 -12.09 6.12
N GLY A 14 13.08 -13.09 6.02
CA GLY A 14 12.49 -13.78 7.17
C GLY A 14 11.30 -13.08 7.81
N LEU A 15 10.92 -11.89 7.35
CA LEU A 15 9.72 -11.21 7.82
C LEU A 15 8.56 -11.44 6.85
N PRO A 16 7.35 -11.80 7.36
CA PRO A 16 6.16 -11.92 6.52
C PRO A 16 5.81 -10.58 5.85
N SER A 17 5.40 -10.64 4.59
CA SER A 17 4.94 -9.45 3.88
C SER A 17 3.64 -8.92 4.50
N PRO A 18 3.50 -7.61 4.75
CA PRO A 18 2.23 -7.03 5.18
C PRO A 18 1.11 -7.20 4.14
N LEU A 19 1.43 -7.48 2.88
CA LEU A 19 0.44 -7.79 1.85
C LEU A 19 -0.32 -9.10 2.11
N LEU A 20 0.20 -9.98 2.95
CA LEU A 20 -0.48 -11.22 3.36
C LEU A 20 -1.79 -10.96 4.10
N TRP A 21 -1.93 -9.82 4.76
CA TRP A 21 -3.20 -9.43 5.38
C TRP A 21 -4.34 -9.23 4.36
N GLY A 22 -4.01 -9.11 3.09
CA GLY A 22 -4.98 -9.07 1.99
C GLY A 22 -5.32 -10.44 1.39
N ALA A 23 -4.75 -11.53 1.90
CA ALA A 23 -4.99 -12.89 1.45
C ALA A 23 -5.82 -13.66 2.49
N GLU A 24 -7.00 -14.15 2.10
CA GLU A 24 -7.88 -14.90 3.00
C GLU A 24 -7.19 -16.12 3.63
N SER A 25 -6.41 -16.86 2.83
CA SER A 25 -5.68 -18.04 3.31
C SER A 25 -4.70 -17.70 4.43
N ALA A 26 -3.95 -16.61 4.29
CA ALA A 26 -3.00 -16.16 5.30
C ALA A 26 -3.70 -15.70 6.58
N VAL A 27 -4.81 -14.99 6.46
CA VAL A 27 -5.60 -14.56 7.62
C VAL A 27 -6.24 -15.76 8.34
N ARG A 28 -6.72 -16.75 7.59
CA ARG A 28 -7.22 -18.01 8.18
C ARG A 28 -6.14 -18.76 8.95
N GLU A 29 -4.93 -18.80 8.43
CA GLU A 29 -3.79 -19.42 9.10
C GLU A 29 -3.44 -18.71 10.41
N LEU A 30 -3.44 -17.38 10.40
CA LEU A 30 -3.10 -16.57 11.57
C LEU A 30 -4.15 -16.59 12.67
N LEU A 31 -5.44 -16.55 12.32
CA LEU A 31 -6.53 -16.35 13.27
C LEU A 31 -7.41 -17.61 13.47
N GLY A 32 -7.35 -18.58 12.56
CA GLY A 32 -8.29 -19.68 12.50
C GLY A 32 -8.34 -20.54 13.78
N ALA A 33 -7.21 -20.76 14.44
CA ALA A 33 -7.14 -21.54 15.67
C ALA A 33 -7.84 -20.86 16.87
N GLN A 34 -7.98 -19.56 16.85
CA GLN A 34 -8.56 -18.76 17.93
C GLN A 34 -9.98 -18.27 17.63
N ALA A 35 -10.39 -18.36 16.37
CA ALA A 35 -11.68 -17.88 15.92
C ALA A 35 -12.75 -18.98 15.92
N VAL A 36 -13.92 -18.65 16.43
CA VAL A 36 -15.14 -19.47 16.29
C VAL A 36 -15.67 -19.35 14.86
N SER A 37 -15.60 -18.16 14.29
CA SER A 37 -15.96 -17.89 12.90
C SER A 37 -15.09 -16.82 12.29
N LEU A 38 -14.89 -16.91 10.97
CA LEU A 38 -14.21 -15.92 10.14
C LEU A 38 -15.10 -15.58 8.95
N ALA A 39 -15.37 -14.30 8.76
CA ALA A 39 -16.08 -13.78 7.61
C ALA A 39 -15.16 -12.82 6.85
N PHE A 40 -15.17 -12.93 5.53
CA PHE A 40 -14.33 -12.10 4.65
C PHE A 40 -15.20 -11.37 3.63
N GLU A 41 -14.85 -10.11 3.37
CA GLU A 41 -15.44 -9.30 2.33
C GLU A 41 -14.39 -8.43 1.68
N ARG A 42 -14.39 -8.37 0.34
CA ARG A 42 -13.56 -7.41 -0.41
C ARG A 42 -14.31 -6.10 -0.50
N ARG A 43 -13.63 -5.02 -0.11
CA ARG A 43 -14.19 -3.68 -0.12
C ARG A 43 -13.26 -2.73 -0.89
N LEU A 44 -13.85 -1.64 -1.38
CA LEU A 44 -13.11 -0.54 -1.99
C LEU A 44 -13.13 0.67 -1.05
N ILE A 45 -11.98 1.33 -0.95
CA ILE A 45 -11.86 2.65 -0.35
C ILE A 45 -11.35 3.62 -1.39
N THR A 46 -11.91 4.82 -1.42
CA THR A 46 -11.48 5.89 -2.31
C THR A 46 -10.54 6.82 -1.59
N PHE A 47 -9.32 6.97 -2.12
CA PHE A 47 -8.40 8.01 -1.69
C PHE A 47 -8.62 9.26 -2.53
N GLU A 48 -8.94 10.36 -1.88
CA GLU A 48 -9.11 11.67 -2.51
C GLU A 48 -8.13 12.67 -1.93
N PHE A 49 -7.42 13.37 -2.82
CA PHE A 49 -6.48 14.41 -2.46
C PHE A 49 -6.76 15.66 -3.30
N PRO A 50 -6.69 16.88 -2.71
CA PRO A 50 -6.96 18.13 -3.43
C PRO A 50 -5.79 18.61 -4.28
N PHE A 51 -4.86 17.71 -4.63
CA PHE A 51 -3.65 17.99 -5.38
C PHE A 51 -3.30 16.85 -6.35
N SER A 52 -2.30 17.07 -7.19
CA SER A 52 -1.92 16.14 -8.26
C SER A 52 -1.28 14.84 -7.75
N PRO A 53 -1.26 13.77 -8.58
CA PRO A 53 -0.58 12.52 -8.21
C PRO A 53 0.88 12.67 -7.79
N PRO A 54 1.75 13.45 -8.48
CA PRO A 54 3.11 13.69 -8.00
C PRO A 54 3.17 14.34 -6.62
N GLU A 55 2.27 15.28 -6.33
CA GLU A 55 2.18 15.90 -5.01
C GLU A 55 1.74 14.92 -3.93
N VAL A 56 0.89 13.94 -4.27
CA VAL A 56 0.55 12.83 -3.36
C VAL A 56 1.81 12.04 -3.00
N VAL A 57 2.64 11.73 -3.98
CA VAL A 57 3.90 11.00 -3.75
C VAL A 57 4.84 11.81 -2.84
N ASP A 58 4.93 13.11 -3.03
CA ASP A 58 5.73 14.00 -2.17
C ASP A 58 5.25 13.95 -0.71
N VAL A 59 3.94 14.02 -0.50
CA VAL A 59 3.34 13.91 0.86
C VAL A 59 3.65 12.56 1.49
N PHE A 60 3.52 11.47 0.76
CA PHE A 60 3.85 10.13 1.27
C PHE A 60 5.35 10.00 1.58
N GLN A 61 6.21 10.56 0.74
CA GLN A 61 7.66 10.56 0.95
C GLN A 61 8.06 11.30 2.23
N LEU A 62 7.35 12.37 2.57
CA LEU A 62 7.65 13.21 3.74
C LEU A 62 7.01 12.70 5.03
N SER A 63 5.87 12.03 4.94
CA SER A 63 5.01 11.80 6.11
C SER A 63 4.66 10.34 6.36
N TYR A 64 4.73 9.48 5.36
CA TYR A 64 4.37 8.07 5.51
C TYR A 64 5.59 7.21 5.82
N GLY A 65 5.67 6.69 7.05
CA GLY A 65 6.85 6.01 7.58
C GLY A 65 7.52 5.01 6.65
N PRO A 66 6.82 4.05 6.04
CA PRO A 66 7.41 3.11 5.09
C PRO A 66 8.08 3.78 3.89
N MET A 67 7.49 4.88 3.38
CA MET A 67 8.07 5.65 2.27
C MET A 67 9.27 6.47 2.72
N VAL A 68 9.17 7.14 3.87
CA VAL A 68 10.30 7.88 4.46
C VAL A 68 11.52 6.97 4.58
N ARG A 69 11.34 5.77 5.10
CA ARG A 69 12.43 4.79 5.26
C ARG A 69 12.96 4.30 3.92
N ALA A 70 12.09 3.96 2.98
CA ALA A 70 12.49 3.46 1.66
C ALA A 70 13.36 4.48 0.94
N PHE A 71 12.93 5.75 0.87
CA PHE A 71 13.71 6.81 0.24
C PHE A 71 15.02 7.09 0.96
N ALA A 72 15.04 7.01 2.28
CA ALA A 72 16.26 7.27 3.08
C ALA A 72 17.37 6.21 2.84
N THR A 73 17.00 4.97 2.50
CA THR A 73 17.98 3.90 2.25
C THR A 73 18.57 3.91 0.84
N LEU A 74 17.99 4.69 -0.08
CA LEU A 74 18.41 4.74 -1.48
C LEU A 74 19.40 5.87 -1.74
N GLU A 75 20.32 5.65 -2.69
CA GLU A 75 21.14 6.70 -3.27
C GLU A 75 20.25 7.69 -4.07
N ILE A 76 20.75 8.90 -4.30
CA ILE A 76 19.98 10.00 -4.92
C ILE A 76 19.39 9.59 -6.28
N SER A 77 20.17 8.95 -7.15
CA SER A 77 19.69 8.48 -8.46
C SER A 77 18.54 7.48 -8.34
N ARG A 78 18.63 6.56 -7.40
CA ARG A 78 17.60 5.55 -7.14
C ARG A 78 16.36 6.14 -6.49
N ARG A 79 16.51 7.19 -5.66
CA ARG A 79 15.37 7.96 -5.13
C ARG A 79 14.55 8.59 -6.24
N HIS A 80 15.21 9.19 -7.23
CA HIS A 80 14.54 9.77 -8.40
C HIS A 80 13.80 8.72 -9.22
N GLU A 81 14.40 7.55 -9.42
CA GLU A 81 13.75 6.45 -10.14
C GLU A 81 12.52 5.94 -9.39
N LEU A 82 12.61 5.73 -8.08
CA LEU A 82 11.47 5.33 -7.26
C LEU A 82 10.38 6.39 -7.29
N GLY A 83 10.72 7.66 -7.14
CA GLY A 83 9.77 8.77 -7.22
C GLY A 83 8.99 8.76 -8.53
N ARG A 84 9.69 8.63 -9.67
CA ARG A 84 9.05 8.55 -10.98
C ARG A 84 8.17 7.31 -11.14
N ALA A 85 8.59 6.16 -10.59
CA ALA A 85 7.79 4.94 -10.64
C ALA A 85 6.49 5.09 -9.84
N LEU A 86 6.54 5.75 -8.70
CA LEU A 86 5.36 6.05 -7.87
C LEU A 86 4.46 7.10 -8.53
N ASP A 87 5.03 8.15 -9.12
CA ASP A 87 4.27 9.15 -9.88
C ASP A 87 3.47 8.49 -11.02
N ARG A 88 4.10 7.59 -11.77
CA ARG A 88 3.41 6.83 -12.82
C ARG A 88 2.30 5.95 -12.26
N LEU A 89 2.56 5.25 -11.17
CA LEU A 89 1.57 4.37 -10.53
C LEU A 89 0.32 5.16 -10.12
N TRP A 90 0.49 6.26 -9.40
CA TRP A 90 -0.63 7.10 -8.96
C TRP A 90 -1.34 7.76 -10.13
N THR A 91 -0.61 8.21 -11.14
CA THR A 91 -1.18 8.82 -12.35
C THR A 91 -2.00 7.81 -13.15
N GLU A 92 -1.52 6.60 -13.33
CA GLU A 92 -2.22 5.54 -14.06
C GLU A 92 -3.55 5.13 -13.40
N HIS A 93 -3.62 5.18 -12.07
CA HIS A 93 -4.82 4.82 -11.31
C HIS A 93 -5.70 6.01 -10.96
N ASN A 94 -5.28 7.23 -11.31
CA ASN A 94 -6.05 8.44 -11.03
C ASN A 94 -7.29 8.53 -11.92
N GLU A 95 -8.46 8.60 -11.29
CA GLU A 95 -9.76 8.77 -11.95
C GLU A 95 -10.17 10.24 -12.08
N ALA A 96 -9.51 11.16 -11.37
CA ALA A 96 -9.80 12.57 -11.44
C ALA A 96 -9.25 13.21 -12.73
N THR A 97 -9.96 14.20 -13.25
CA THR A 97 -9.62 14.94 -14.50
C THR A 97 -9.44 16.43 -14.28
N ASP A 98 -9.46 16.89 -13.04
CA ASP A 98 -9.47 18.30 -12.65
C ASP A 98 -8.15 18.75 -11.99
N GLY A 99 -7.07 17.96 -12.14
CA GLY A 99 -5.78 18.24 -11.50
C GLY A 99 -5.65 17.73 -10.08
N THR A 100 -6.71 17.12 -9.54
CA THR A 100 -6.70 16.45 -8.23
C THR A 100 -6.43 14.95 -8.39
N THR A 101 -6.43 14.23 -7.28
CA THR A 101 -6.20 12.78 -7.28
C THR A 101 -7.37 12.05 -6.66
N ARG A 102 -7.90 11.04 -7.37
CA ARG A 102 -8.87 10.08 -6.86
C ARG A 102 -8.46 8.68 -7.29
N VAL A 103 -8.13 7.84 -6.32
CA VAL A 103 -7.67 6.46 -6.55
C VAL A 103 -8.49 5.49 -5.73
N GLN A 104 -9.01 4.45 -6.39
CA GLN A 104 -9.66 3.33 -5.71
C GLN A 104 -8.62 2.34 -5.19
N SER A 105 -8.81 1.86 -3.97
CA SER A 105 -7.97 0.82 -3.39
C SER A 105 -8.83 -0.29 -2.81
N GLU A 106 -8.51 -1.53 -3.13
CA GLU A 106 -9.19 -2.70 -2.58
C GLU A 106 -8.52 -3.14 -1.29
N TYR A 107 -9.32 -3.50 -0.30
CA TYR A 107 -8.86 -4.13 0.92
C TYR A 107 -9.73 -5.33 1.30
N LEU A 108 -9.16 -6.23 2.08
CA LEU A 108 -9.87 -7.35 2.65
C LEU A 108 -10.36 -6.99 4.05
N GLU A 109 -11.67 -6.98 4.25
CA GLU A 109 -12.26 -6.93 5.58
C GLU A 109 -12.36 -8.36 6.13
N ALA A 110 -11.80 -8.59 7.29
CA ALA A 110 -11.88 -9.87 7.98
C ALA A 110 -12.50 -9.66 9.37
N ILE A 111 -13.61 -10.32 9.63
CA ILE A 111 -14.28 -10.27 10.93
C ILE A 111 -14.11 -11.64 11.59
N ALA A 112 -13.42 -11.66 12.72
CA ALA A 112 -13.19 -12.84 13.52
C ALA A 112 -14.01 -12.77 14.81
N VAL A 113 -14.80 -13.80 15.07
CA VAL A 113 -15.42 -14.00 16.39
C VAL A 113 -14.51 -14.94 17.16
N VAL A 114 -13.96 -14.45 18.26
CA VAL A 114 -13.05 -15.23 19.12
C VAL A 114 -13.79 -15.89 20.25
N ARG A 115 -13.18 -16.94 20.80
CA ARG A 115 -13.73 -17.70 21.94
C ARG A 115 -13.59 -16.95 23.25
#